data_919494e0dfd6fce84f1bda522d31db87
#
_entry.id   919494e0dfd6fce84f1bda522d31db87
#
_cell.length_a   1.000
_cell.length_b   1.000
_cell.length_c   1.000
_cell.angle_alpha   90.00
_cell.angle_beta   90.00
_cell.angle_gamma   90.00
#
_symmetry.space_group_name_H-M   'P 1'
#
loop_
_entity.id
_entity.type
_entity.pdbx_description
1 polymer ?
#
loop_
_entity_poly.entity_id
_entity_poly.type
_entity_poly.pdbx_seq_one_letter_code
_entity_poly.pdbx_strand_id
1 'polypeptide(L)'
;IYFNWKTGKSEKCIFCYPRIEAGQPTVCSETCVGRIRYLGVMLYDADRIEEAASAEHVEDLYQAQLDIFLDPNDPAVIAQARKDGVPEAWLEAARHSPVWKMAMEWKVAFPLHPEYRTLPMVWYVPPLSPINAAASAGKISARNGMPDVRSLRIPVKYLANLLTAGKEAPVVDALERMLAMRGYMRAKTVEGVVAEEIAREVGLTPAQIEEMYHVMAIANYEDRFVIPTGHREDAEDMYDERGGCGFSFGNGCSGGTSDANLFGAPARKKLQTPSEVF
;
A
#
# COMPACT_ATOMS: atom_id res chain seq x y z
N ILE A 1 16.97 3.61 -14.51
CA ILE A 1 18.41 3.98 -14.45
C ILE A 1 18.58 5.23 -15.29
N TYR A 2 19.21 6.25 -14.73
CA TYR A 2 19.62 7.43 -15.48
C TYR A 2 21.09 7.75 -15.17
N PHE A 3 21.74 8.46 -16.07
CA PHE A 3 23.14 8.85 -15.89
C PHE A 3 23.23 10.29 -15.41
N ASN A 4 23.87 10.49 -14.24
CA ASN A 4 24.10 11.83 -13.70
C ASN A 4 25.39 12.39 -14.28
N TRP A 5 25.25 13.32 -15.24
CA TRP A 5 26.38 13.94 -15.92
C TRP A 5 27.30 14.78 -15.02
N LYS A 6 26.78 15.26 -13.88
CA LYS A 6 27.60 16.03 -12.93
C LYS A 6 28.52 15.14 -12.10
N THR A 7 28.06 13.95 -11.73
CA THR A 7 28.84 13.03 -10.88
C THR A 7 29.51 11.92 -11.68
N GLY A 8 29.20 11.76 -12.97
CA GLY A 8 29.69 10.69 -13.81
C GLY A 8 29.20 9.30 -13.39
N LYS A 9 28.08 9.22 -12.68
CA LYS A 9 27.55 7.96 -12.13
C LYS A 9 26.17 7.60 -12.69
N SER A 10 25.91 6.31 -12.85
CA SER A 10 24.57 5.80 -13.09
C SER A 10 23.80 5.67 -11.78
N GLU A 11 22.57 6.15 -11.78
CA GLU A 11 21.70 6.19 -10.60
C GLU A 11 20.39 5.44 -10.90
N LYS A 12 19.84 4.78 -9.88
CA LYS A 12 18.53 4.12 -9.93
C LYS A 12 17.83 4.22 -8.59
N CYS A 13 16.53 3.92 -8.58
CA CYS A 13 15.77 3.79 -7.36
C CYS A 13 16.40 2.74 -6.44
N ILE A 14 16.68 3.11 -5.19
CA ILE A 14 17.16 2.24 -4.12
C ILE A 14 16.03 1.83 -3.16
N PHE A 15 14.77 2.10 -3.52
CA PHE A 15 13.59 1.85 -2.72
C PHE A 15 13.58 2.59 -1.37
N CYS A 16 14.30 3.71 -1.27
CA CYS A 16 14.47 4.49 -0.02
C CYS A 16 14.87 3.60 1.17
N TYR A 17 15.74 2.60 0.94
CA TYR A 17 16.03 1.59 1.98
C TYR A 17 16.44 2.18 3.33
N PRO A 18 17.20 3.29 3.45
CA PRO A 18 17.52 3.87 4.75
C PRO A 18 16.28 4.36 5.52
N ARG A 19 15.24 4.80 4.79
CA ARG A 19 13.97 5.17 5.41
C ARG A 19 13.19 3.94 5.89
N ILE A 20 13.20 2.87 5.10
CA ILE A 20 12.53 1.61 5.45
C ILE A 20 13.19 0.99 6.67
N GLU A 21 14.52 0.99 6.75
CA GLU A 21 15.27 0.54 7.92
C GLU A 21 14.92 1.36 9.18
N ALA A 22 14.65 2.65 9.02
CA ALA A 22 14.17 3.54 10.08
C ALA A 22 12.66 3.44 10.35
N GLY A 23 11.95 2.46 9.77
CA GLY A 23 10.49 2.31 9.94
C GLY A 23 9.66 3.35 9.21
N GLN A 24 10.17 3.93 8.14
CA GLN A 24 9.48 4.94 7.35
C GLN A 24 9.17 4.41 5.93
N PRO A 25 8.07 4.84 5.30
CA PRO A 25 7.75 4.45 3.93
C PRO A 25 8.67 5.12 2.92
N THR A 26 8.64 4.61 1.70
CA THR A 26 9.28 5.30 0.57
C THR A 26 8.66 6.67 0.35
N VAL A 27 9.46 7.65 -0.07
CA VAL A 27 9.00 9.02 -0.35
C VAL A 27 7.84 9.04 -1.34
N CYS A 28 7.89 8.22 -2.39
CA CYS A 28 6.84 8.16 -3.41
C CYS A 28 5.50 7.58 -2.88
N SER A 29 5.50 6.77 -1.81
CA SER A 29 4.27 6.31 -1.17
C SER A 29 3.73 7.35 -0.18
N GLU A 30 4.63 7.98 0.58
CA GLU A 30 4.28 9.01 1.56
C GLU A 30 3.67 10.24 0.89
N THR A 31 4.28 10.73 -0.19
CA THR A 31 3.84 11.93 -0.91
C THR A 31 2.71 11.69 -1.92
N CYS A 32 2.18 10.49 -2.00
CA CYS A 32 1.11 10.16 -2.92
C CYS A 32 -0.22 10.81 -2.52
N VAL A 33 -0.55 11.94 -3.13
CA VAL A 33 -1.77 12.70 -2.84
C VAL A 33 -3.05 11.87 -3.03
N GLY A 34 -3.08 11.00 -4.05
CA GLY A 34 -4.20 10.12 -4.33
C GLY A 34 -4.34 8.92 -3.38
N ARG A 35 -3.38 8.73 -2.48
CA ARG A 35 -3.34 7.56 -1.58
C ARG A 35 -3.49 6.23 -2.32
N ILE A 36 -2.87 6.11 -3.50
CA ILE A 36 -2.97 4.91 -4.33
C ILE A 36 -1.80 3.93 -4.14
N ARG A 37 -0.76 4.31 -3.40
CA ARG A 37 0.42 3.48 -3.17
C ARG A 37 0.52 3.08 -1.71
N TYR A 38 0.63 1.78 -1.48
CA TYR A 38 0.75 1.18 -0.16
C TYR A 38 1.95 0.26 -0.11
N LEU A 39 2.65 0.29 1.00
CA LEU A 39 3.69 -0.67 1.34
C LEU A 39 3.60 -0.98 2.85
N GLY A 40 3.99 -2.19 3.20
CA GLY A 40 3.96 -2.68 4.57
C GLY A 40 4.54 -4.08 4.63
N VAL A 41 4.60 -4.63 5.82
CA VAL A 41 5.09 -6.00 6.02
C VAL A 41 4.03 -7.00 5.57
N MET A 42 4.45 -7.97 4.77
CA MET A 42 3.66 -9.14 4.42
C MET A 42 4.53 -10.40 4.62
N LEU A 43 3.97 -11.41 5.26
CA LEU A 43 4.60 -12.72 5.36
C LEU A 43 4.46 -13.43 4.01
N TYR A 44 5.50 -14.15 3.61
CA TYR A 44 5.51 -14.84 2.34
C TYR A 44 6.26 -16.17 2.42
N ASP A 45 5.92 -17.06 1.49
CA ASP A 45 6.59 -18.34 1.29
C ASP A 45 7.63 -18.19 0.16
N ALA A 46 8.91 -18.41 0.47
CA ALA A 46 10.00 -18.23 -0.47
C ALA A 46 9.94 -19.25 -1.63
N ASP A 47 9.49 -20.46 -1.38
CA ASP A 47 9.39 -21.51 -2.39
C ASP A 47 8.34 -21.15 -3.46
N ARG A 48 7.26 -20.50 -3.04
CA ARG A 48 6.21 -20.03 -3.96
C ARG A 48 6.64 -18.90 -4.87
N ILE A 49 7.71 -18.19 -4.54
CA ILE A 49 8.30 -17.18 -5.44
C ILE A 49 8.79 -17.83 -6.72
N GLU A 50 9.47 -18.98 -6.61
CA GLU A 50 9.96 -19.74 -7.77
C GLU A 50 8.78 -20.30 -8.59
N GLU A 51 7.77 -20.84 -7.93
CA GLU A 51 6.54 -21.33 -8.56
C GLU A 51 5.85 -20.21 -9.36
N ALA A 52 5.65 -19.06 -8.75
CA ALA A 52 5.05 -17.90 -9.42
C ALA A 52 5.90 -17.39 -10.59
N ALA A 53 7.23 -17.35 -10.42
CA ALA A 53 8.14 -16.95 -11.48
C ALA A 53 8.16 -17.94 -12.65
N SER A 54 7.85 -19.21 -12.41
CA SER A 54 7.86 -20.30 -13.40
C SER A 54 6.48 -20.54 -14.04
N ALA A 55 5.43 -19.80 -13.65
CA ALA A 55 4.08 -19.96 -14.21
C ALA A 55 4.10 -19.87 -15.75
N GLU A 56 3.51 -20.84 -16.42
CA GLU A 56 3.57 -20.99 -17.88
C GLU A 56 2.80 -19.86 -18.59
N HIS A 57 1.60 -19.57 -18.10
CA HIS A 57 0.71 -18.59 -18.72
C HIS A 57 0.75 -17.24 -17.99
N VAL A 58 0.84 -16.17 -18.77
CA VAL A 58 0.88 -14.78 -18.24
C VAL A 58 -0.37 -14.44 -17.44
N GLU A 59 -1.50 -14.94 -17.86
CA GLU A 59 -2.80 -14.75 -17.20
C GLU A 59 -2.87 -15.34 -15.79
N ASP A 60 -2.03 -16.33 -15.46
CA ASP A 60 -2.01 -16.92 -14.11
C ASP A 60 -1.08 -16.19 -13.15
N LEU A 61 -0.20 -15.34 -13.66
CA LEU A 61 0.80 -14.63 -12.86
C LEU A 61 0.21 -13.77 -11.76
N TYR A 62 -0.92 -13.12 -12.01
CA TYR A 62 -1.57 -12.31 -10.97
C TYR A 62 -1.96 -13.16 -9.75
N GLN A 63 -2.61 -14.30 -9.98
CA GLN A 63 -3.00 -15.19 -8.89
C GLN A 63 -1.79 -15.84 -8.26
N ALA A 64 -0.85 -16.33 -9.04
CA ALA A 64 0.38 -16.92 -8.54
C ALA A 64 1.17 -15.97 -7.63
N GLN A 65 1.21 -14.68 -7.95
CA GLN A 65 1.84 -13.68 -7.09
C GLN A 65 1.06 -13.44 -5.78
N LEU A 66 -0.28 -13.51 -5.79
CA LEU A 66 -1.05 -13.43 -4.56
C LEU A 66 -0.81 -14.65 -3.65
N ASP A 67 -0.69 -15.81 -4.23
CA ASP A 67 -0.50 -17.08 -3.50
C ASP A 67 0.86 -17.19 -2.79
N ILE A 68 1.81 -16.30 -3.11
CA ILE A 68 3.09 -16.20 -2.39
C ILE A 68 2.89 -15.75 -0.94
N PHE A 69 1.87 -14.92 -0.68
CA PHE A 69 1.69 -14.25 0.61
C PHE A 69 0.82 -15.07 1.56
N LEU A 70 1.22 -15.07 2.82
CA LEU A 70 0.62 -15.88 3.88
C LEU A 70 -0.23 -15.03 4.82
N ASP A 71 -1.28 -15.63 5.39
CA ASP A 71 -2.15 -14.94 6.36
C ASP A 71 -1.39 -14.71 7.68
N PRO A 72 -1.17 -13.45 8.07
CA PRO A 72 -0.50 -13.13 9.33
C PRO A 72 -1.35 -13.45 10.59
N ASN A 73 -2.61 -13.83 10.40
CA ASN A 73 -3.50 -14.23 11.50
C ASN A 73 -3.59 -15.76 11.64
N ASP A 74 -3.05 -16.54 10.70
CA ASP A 74 -3.01 -18.00 10.80
C ASP A 74 -1.99 -18.43 11.88
N PRO A 75 -2.45 -19.14 12.94
CA PRO A 75 -1.54 -19.62 14.00
C PRO A 75 -0.42 -20.53 13.49
N ALA A 76 -0.65 -21.31 12.43
CA ALA A 76 0.34 -22.20 11.85
C ALA A 76 1.44 -21.40 11.14
N VAL A 77 1.07 -20.37 10.39
CA VAL A 77 2.01 -19.43 9.73
C VAL A 77 2.87 -18.73 10.78
N ILE A 78 2.26 -18.22 11.83
CA ILE A 78 2.98 -17.52 12.92
C ILE A 78 3.93 -18.47 13.66
N ALA A 79 3.49 -19.69 13.94
CA ALA A 79 4.34 -20.70 14.62
C ALA A 79 5.56 -21.05 13.75
N GLN A 80 5.38 -21.21 12.45
CA GLN A 80 6.47 -21.48 11.51
C GLN A 80 7.42 -20.27 11.41
N ALA A 81 6.89 -19.06 11.23
CA ALA A 81 7.69 -17.85 11.14
C ALA A 81 8.58 -17.63 12.41
N ARG A 82 8.04 -17.90 13.60
CA ARG A 82 8.83 -17.88 14.84
C ARG A 82 9.95 -18.92 14.85
N LYS A 83 9.66 -20.11 14.35
CA LYS A 83 10.65 -21.19 14.24
C LYS A 83 11.77 -20.82 13.27
N ASP A 84 11.42 -20.08 12.20
CA ASP A 84 12.36 -19.60 11.20
C ASP A 84 13.13 -18.35 11.67
N GLY A 85 12.87 -17.88 12.89
CA GLY A 85 13.60 -16.78 13.51
C GLY A 85 13.10 -15.39 13.13
N VAL A 86 11.89 -15.25 12.59
CA VAL A 86 11.30 -13.93 12.30
C VAL A 86 11.04 -13.18 13.61
N PRO A 87 11.55 -11.96 13.79
CA PRO A 87 11.37 -11.19 15.01
C PRO A 87 9.89 -10.91 15.32
N GLU A 88 9.50 -10.95 16.61
CA GLU A 88 8.09 -10.72 17.01
C GLU A 88 7.57 -9.34 16.56
N ALA A 89 8.41 -8.31 16.56
CA ALA A 89 8.04 -6.99 16.06
C ALA A 89 7.62 -7.00 14.59
N TRP A 90 8.18 -7.89 13.77
CA TRP A 90 7.81 -8.04 12.36
C TRP A 90 6.51 -8.82 12.21
N LEU A 91 6.27 -9.83 13.05
CA LEU A 91 5.01 -10.55 13.07
C LEU A 91 3.86 -9.66 13.50
N GLU A 92 4.09 -8.82 14.50
CA GLU A 92 3.12 -7.84 14.96
C GLU A 92 2.85 -6.78 13.87
N ALA A 93 3.89 -6.28 13.21
CA ALA A 93 3.74 -5.37 12.09
C ALA A 93 2.96 -5.99 10.92
N ALA A 94 3.18 -7.27 10.61
CA ALA A 94 2.43 -7.97 9.57
C ALA A 94 0.93 -8.08 9.89
N ARG A 95 0.57 -8.31 11.15
CA ARG A 95 -0.83 -8.36 11.61
C ARG A 95 -1.52 -6.99 11.52
N HIS A 96 -0.80 -5.91 11.84
CA HIS A 96 -1.34 -4.55 11.84
C HIS A 96 -1.21 -3.86 10.48
N SER A 97 -0.41 -4.41 9.56
CA SER A 97 -0.25 -3.83 8.23
C SER A 97 -1.57 -3.88 7.45
N PRO A 98 -2.08 -2.74 6.97
CA PRO A 98 -3.30 -2.73 6.18
C PRO A 98 -3.11 -3.38 4.80
N VAL A 99 -1.86 -3.56 4.36
CA VAL A 99 -1.56 -4.03 3.00
C VAL A 99 -2.08 -5.43 2.75
N TRP A 100 -1.93 -6.34 3.70
CA TRP A 100 -2.45 -7.70 3.56
C TRP A 100 -3.98 -7.69 3.40
N LYS A 101 -4.69 -6.96 4.25
CA LYS A 101 -6.16 -6.81 4.15
C LYS A 101 -6.58 -6.22 2.82
N MET A 102 -5.89 -5.18 2.37
CA MET A 102 -6.19 -4.50 1.10
C MET A 102 -5.97 -5.42 -0.11
N ALA A 103 -4.93 -6.24 -0.09
CA ALA A 103 -4.57 -7.10 -1.20
C ALA A 103 -5.32 -8.44 -1.18
N MET A 104 -5.44 -9.09 -0.03
CA MET A 104 -5.93 -10.46 0.11
C MET A 104 -7.39 -10.53 0.56
N GLU A 105 -7.78 -9.73 1.55
CA GLU A 105 -9.12 -9.77 2.12
C GLU A 105 -10.10 -8.91 1.32
N TRP A 106 -9.82 -7.62 1.21
CA TRP A 106 -10.69 -6.69 0.48
C TRP A 106 -10.46 -6.70 -1.03
N LYS A 107 -9.32 -7.19 -1.49
CA LYS A 107 -8.94 -7.31 -2.90
C LYS A 107 -9.12 -6.00 -3.67
N VAL A 108 -8.66 -4.89 -3.08
CA VAL A 108 -8.69 -3.54 -3.68
C VAL A 108 -7.30 -3.00 -4.01
N ALA A 109 -6.25 -3.70 -3.61
CA ALA A 109 -4.87 -3.36 -3.92
C ALA A 109 -4.21 -4.46 -4.75
N PHE A 110 -3.38 -4.08 -5.70
CA PHE A 110 -2.81 -4.94 -6.74
C PHE A 110 -1.30 -4.76 -6.83
N PRO A 111 -0.57 -5.80 -7.26
CA PRO A 111 0.81 -5.66 -7.72
C PRO A 111 0.86 -4.80 -8.99
N LEU A 112 2.05 -4.33 -9.35
CA LEU A 112 2.29 -3.63 -10.61
C LEU A 112 3.07 -4.54 -11.54
N HIS A 113 2.60 -4.69 -12.77
CA HIS A 113 3.24 -5.48 -13.81
C HIS A 113 3.56 -6.93 -13.39
N PRO A 114 2.53 -7.76 -13.09
CA PRO A 114 2.74 -9.16 -12.73
C PRO A 114 3.57 -9.94 -13.76
N GLU A 115 3.50 -9.53 -15.03
CA GLU A 115 4.25 -10.15 -16.13
C GLU A 115 5.78 -10.03 -15.99
N TYR A 116 6.28 -9.16 -15.13
CA TYR A 116 7.71 -9.08 -14.83
C TYR A 116 8.18 -10.14 -13.83
N ARG A 117 7.25 -10.92 -13.26
CA ARG A 117 7.53 -12.07 -12.40
C ARG A 117 8.40 -11.73 -11.18
N THR A 118 8.29 -10.51 -10.68
CA THR A 118 9.02 -10.05 -9.49
C THR A 118 8.12 -10.09 -8.26
N LEU A 119 8.70 -10.33 -7.09
CA LEU A 119 7.97 -10.26 -5.82
C LEU A 119 7.40 -8.83 -5.64
N PRO A 120 6.08 -8.68 -5.46
CA PRO A 120 5.48 -7.37 -5.25
C PRO A 120 5.93 -6.75 -3.92
N MET A 121 6.47 -5.54 -3.96
CA MET A 121 6.89 -4.78 -2.78
C MET A 121 5.99 -3.56 -2.52
N VAL A 122 5.26 -3.10 -3.53
CA VAL A 122 4.33 -1.98 -3.45
C VAL A 122 3.01 -2.40 -4.06
N TRP A 123 1.93 -2.01 -3.40
CA TRP A 123 0.57 -2.34 -3.81
C TRP A 123 -0.16 -1.09 -4.26
N TYR A 124 -0.94 -1.21 -5.30
CA TYR A 124 -1.59 -0.09 -5.98
C TYR A 124 -3.11 -0.24 -5.96
N VAL A 125 -3.79 0.81 -5.51
CA VAL A 125 -5.25 0.90 -5.57
C VAL A 125 -5.65 1.60 -6.86
N PRO A 126 -6.54 1.04 -7.68
CA PRO A 126 -7.00 1.68 -8.90
C PRO A 126 -7.77 2.97 -8.59
N PRO A 127 -7.58 4.04 -9.38
CA PRO A 127 -8.25 5.30 -9.10
C PRO A 127 -9.73 5.27 -9.48
N LEU A 128 -10.58 5.80 -8.60
CA LEU A 128 -11.99 6.08 -8.88
C LEU A 128 -12.12 7.50 -9.49
N SER A 129 -12.29 7.59 -10.78
CA SER A 129 -12.43 8.88 -11.49
C SER A 129 -13.53 8.80 -12.54
N PRO A 130 -14.10 9.84 -12.94
CA PRO A 130 -14.71 11.01 -12.31
C PRO A 130 -16.18 10.73 -11.92
N ILE A 131 -16.41 10.30 -10.68
CA ILE A 131 -17.75 9.96 -10.15
C ILE A 131 -18.74 11.10 -10.36
N ASN A 132 -18.32 12.35 -10.11
CA ASN A 132 -19.19 13.52 -10.23
C ASN A 132 -19.72 13.71 -11.65
N ALA A 133 -18.91 13.45 -12.68
CA ALA A 133 -19.35 13.58 -14.06
C ALA A 133 -20.43 12.54 -14.43
N ALA A 134 -20.28 11.32 -13.95
CA ALA A 134 -21.27 10.27 -14.16
C ALA A 134 -22.56 10.52 -13.37
N ALA A 135 -22.44 11.02 -12.14
CA ALA A 135 -23.58 11.42 -11.31
C ALA A 135 -24.36 12.57 -11.96
N SER A 136 -23.68 13.61 -12.45
CA SER A 136 -24.30 14.72 -13.17
C SER A 136 -24.97 14.30 -14.50
N ALA A 137 -24.51 13.21 -15.11
CA ALA A 137 -25.11 12.61 -16.29
C ALA A 137 -26.30 11.68 -15.98
N GLY A 138 -26.73 11.58 -14.72
CA GLY A 138 -27.84 10.71 -14.30
C GLY A 138 -27.52 9.21 -14.31
N LYS A 139 -26.25 8.84 -14.42
CA LYS A 139 -25.80 7.44 -14.46
C LYS A 139 -25.55 6.88 -13.05
N ILE A 140 -26.56 7.01 -12.19
CA ILE A 140 -26.49 6.56 -10.79
C ILE A 140 -27.32 5.29 -10.64
N SER A 141 -26.74 4.29 -9.97
CA SER A 141 -27.45 3.10 -9.55
C SER A 141 -28.54 3.46 -8.52
N ALA A 142 -29.73 2.94 -8.70
CA ALA A 142 -30.83 3.09 -7.74
C ALA A 142 -30.54 2.40 -6.39
N ARG A 143 -29.60 1.43 -6.36
CA ARG A 143 -29.30 0.63 -5.18
C ARG A 143 -28.42 1.34 -4.16
N ASN A 144 -27.29 1.89 -4.60
CA ASN A 144 -26.27 2.41 -3.71
C ASN A 144 -26.01 3.92 -3.88
N GLY A 145 -26.76 4.59 -4.74
CA GLY A 145 -26.57 6.02 -5.03
C GLY A 145 -25.24 6.36 -5.74
N MET A 146 -24.51 5.34 -6.19
CA MET A 146 -23.23 5.50 -6.89
C MET A 146 -23.35 5.10 -8.35
N PRO A 147 -22.52 5.65 -9.25
CA PRO A 147 -22.51 5.25 -10.66
C PRO A 147 -22.07 3.78 -10.83
N ASP A 148 -22.58 3.12 -11.85
CA ASP A 148 -22.04 1.84 -12.32
C ASP A 148 -20.59 2.05 -12.81
N VAL A 149 -19.70 1.11 -12.50
CA VAL A 149 -18.28 1.13 -12.92
C VAL A 149 -18.16 1.31 -14.44
N ARG A 150 -19.02 0.63 -15.21
CA ARG A 150 -19.04 0.72 -16.68
C ARG A 150 -19.44 2.10 -17.20
N SER A 151 -20.16 2.88 -16.40
CA SER A 151 -20.54 4.24 -16.74
C SER A 151 -19.44 5.27 -16.48
N LEU A 152 -18.44 4.89 -15.68
CA LEU A 152 -17.27 5.73 -15.39
C LEU A 152 -16.30 5.67 -16.58
N ARG A 153 -15.58 6.78 -16.80
CA ARG A 153 -14.53 6.84 -17.81
C ARG A 153 -13.22 6.26 -17.27
N ILE A 154 -13.28 5.05 -16.74
CA ILE A 154 -12.11 4.34 -16.22
C ILE A 154 -11.61 3.40 -17.32
N PRO A 155 -10.32 3.46 -17.69
CA PRO A 155 -9.75 2.58 -18.71
C PRO A 155 -9.47 1.19 -18.11
N VAL A 156 -10.52 0.41 -17.81
CA VAL A 156 -10.43 -0.89 -17.12
C VAL A 156 -9.44 -1.83 -17.80
N LYS A 157 -9.49 -1.94 -19.13
CA LYS A 157 -8.57 -2.79 -19.88
C LYS A 157 -7.10 -2.39 -19.69
N TYR A 158 -6.83 -1.07 -19.67
CA TYR A 158 -5.47 -0.57 -19.41
C TYR A 158 -5.02 -0.91 -17.98
N LEU A 159 -5.89 -0.69 -17.00
CA LEU A 159 -5.62 -1.04 -15.61
C LEU A 159 -5.43 -2.55 -15.43
N ALA A 160 -6.21 -3.37 -16.11
CA ALA A 160 -6.06 -4.81 -16.07
C ALA A 160 -4.72 -5.27 -16.63
N ASN A 161 -4.27 -4.70 -17.75
CA ASN A 161 -2.94 -4.99 -18.28
C ASN A 161 -1.83 -4.58 -17.32
N LEU A 162 -2.03 -3.48 -16.60
CA LEU A 162 -1.04 -2.95 -15.65
C LEU A 162 -0.97 -3.73 -14.33
N LEU A 163 -2.10 -4.20 -13.82
CA LEU A 163 -2.27 -4.66 -12.45
C LEU A 163 -2.56 -6.17 -12.32
N THR A 164 -3.15 -6.78 -13.33
CA THR A 164 -3.68 -8.16 -13.25
C THR A 164 -3.33 -9.02 -14.45
N ALA A 165 -2.25 -8.67 -15.16
CA ALA A 165 -1.81 -9.38 -16.38
C ALA A 165 -2.94 -9.56 -17.41
N GLY A 166 -3.81 -8.56 -17.56
CA GLY A 166 -4.90 -8.53 -18.54
C GLY A 166 -6.27 -9.03 -18.05
N LYS A 167 -6.39 -9.56 -16.83
CA LYS A 167 -7.69 -9.97 -16.26
C LYS A 167 -8.49 -8.76 -15.80
N GLU A 168 -9.59 -8.42 -16.47
CA GLU A 168 -10.43 -7.25 -16.15
C GLU A 168 -11.27 -7.44 -14.88
N ALA A 169 -11.74 -8.67 -14.62
CA ALA A 169 -12.68 -8.95 -13.53
C ALA A 169 -12.17 -8.49 -12.15
N PRO A 170 -10.94 -8.79 -11.71
CA PRO A 170 -10.46 -8.33 -10.39
C PRO A 170 -10.44 -6.81 -10.26
N VAL A 171 -10.13 -6.09 -11.36
CA VAL A 171 -10.12 -4.62 -11.36
C VAL A 171 -11.54 -4.06 -11.26
N VAL A 172 -12.51 -4.64 -11.96
CA VAL A 172 -13.92 -4.26 -11.87
C VAL A 172 -14.44 -4.49 -10.45
N ASP A 173 -14.19 -5.68 -9.88
CA ASP A 173 -14.60 -6.04 -8.53
C ASP A 173 -14.03 -5.06 -7.48
N ALA A 174 -12.76 -4.68 -7.63
CA ALA A 174 -12.14 -3.70 -6.73
C ALA A 174 -12.80 -2.32 -6.84
N LEU A 175 -13.08 -1.87 -8.06
CA LEU A 175 -13.77 -0.60 -8.29
C LEU A 175 -15.19 -0.62 -7.72
N GLU A 176 -15.92 -1.73 -7.87
CA GLU A 176 -17.25 -1.91 -7.28
C GLU A 176 -17.22 -1.88 -5.76
N ARG A 177 -16.24 -2.56 -5.12
CA ARG A 177 -16.04 -2.50 -3.66
C ARG A 177 -15.76 -1.10 -3.17
N MET A 178 -14.92 -0.35 -3.86
CA MET A 178 -14.64 1.03 -3.51
C MET A 178 -15.83 1.97 -3.71
N LEU A 179 -16.66 1.75 -4.73
CA LEU A 179 -17.92 2.47 -4.92
C LEU A 179 -18.94 2.11 -3.83
N ALA A 180 -19.07 0.82 -3.51
CA ALA A 180 -19.91 0.34 -2.42
C ALA A 180 -19.51 0.96 -1.08
N MET A 181 -18.21 1.02 -0.79
CA MET A 181 -17.69 1.71 0.40
C MET A 181 -18.15 3.17 0.47
N ARG A 182 -18.06 3.91 -0.63
CA ARG A 182 -18.52 5.31 -0.67
C ARG A 182 -20.03 5.43 -0.51
N GLY A 183 -20.80 4.55 -1.16
CA GLY A 183 -22.26 4.49 -1.05
C GLY A 183 -22.71 4.20 0.37
N TYR A 184 -22.14 3.17 0.99
CA TYR A 184 -22.42 2.77 2.37
C TYR A 184 -22.09 3.91 3.35
N MET A 185 -20.89 4.48 3.27
CA MET A 185 -20.47 5.55 4.16
C MET A 185 -21.32 6.81 3.97
N ARG A 186 -21.75 7.11 2.76
CA ARG A 186 -22.68 8.21 2.50
C ARG A 186 -24.02 7.95 3.18
N ALA A 187 -24.62 6.77 2.97
CA ALA A 187 -25.88 6.40 3.62
C ALA A 187 -25.76 6.51 5.14
N LYS A 188 -24.71 5.98 5.73
CA LYS A 188 -24.46 6.01 7.17
C LYS A 188 -24.26 7.42 7.72
N THR A 189 -23.40 8.23 7.07
CA THR A 189 -22.98 9.53 7.64
C THR A 189 -23.88 10.70 7.27
N VAL A 190 -24.53 10.66 6.10
CA VAL A 190 -25.37 11.75 5.59
C VAL A 190 -26.86 11.47 5.79
N GLU A 191 -27.27 10.23 5.52
CA GLU A 191 -28.68 9.83 5.57
C GLU A 191 -29.06 9.17 6.89
N GLY A 192 -28.07 8.78 7.73
CA GLY A 192 -28.29 8.13 9.01
C GLY A 192 -28.77 6.69 8.91
N VAL A 193 -28.62 6.06 7.73
CA VAL A 193 -29.09 4.71 7.45
C VAL A 193 -27.92 3.75 7.31
N VAL A 194 -27.98 2.61 8.00
CA VAL A 194 -27.00 1.52 7.82
C VAL A 194 -27.49 0.60 6.71
N ALA A 195 -26.97 0.81 5.51
CA ALA A 195 -27.38 0.06 4.31
C ALA A 195 -26.51 -1.21 4.14
N GLU A 196 -26.73 -2.23 4.99
CA GLU A 196 -25.95 -3.50 4.97
C GLU A 196 -25.99 -4.23 3.65
N GLU A 197 -27.07 -4.06 2.87
CA GLU A 197 -27.22 -4.65 1.55
C GLU A 197 -26.11 -4.20 0.60
N ILE A 198 -25.66 -2.96 0.69
CA ILE A 198 -24.56 -2.42 -0.14
C ILE A 198 -23.25 -3.20 0.12
N ALA A 199 -22.96 -3.51 1.38
CA ALA A 199 -21.79 -4.30 1.74
C ALA A 199 -21.88 -5.73 1.20
N ARG A 200 -23.06 -6.34 1.38
CA ARG A 200 -23.32 -7.73 0.99
C ARG A 200 -23.25 -7.93 -0.52
N GLU A 201 -23.66 -6.94 -1.32
CA GLU A 201 -23.62 -6.99 -2.79
C GLU A 201 -22.18 -7.17 -3.33
N VAL A 202 -21.18 -6.65 -2.63
CA VAL A 202 -19.76 -6.74 -3.03
C VAL A 202 -18.98 -7.80 -2.24
N GLY A 203 -19.71 -8.62 -1.47
CA GLY A 203 -19.12 -9.71 -0.69
C GLY A 203 -18.33 -9.27 0.52
N LEU A 204 -18.61 -8.08 1.08
CA LEU A 204 -17.99 -7.54 2.27
C LEU A 204 -18.98 -7.42 3.42
N THR A 205 -18.48 -7.40 4.64
CA THR A 205 -19.26 -7.06 5.83
C THR A 205 -19.27 -5.54 6.06
N PRO A 206 -20.26 -5.01 6.78
CA PRO A 206 -20.25 -3.60 7.18
C PRO A 206 -18.97 -3.18 7.91
N ALA A 207 -18.45 -4.02 8.79
CA ALA A 207 -17.22 -3.75 9.53
C ALA A 207 -16.00 -3.65 8.60
N GLN A 208 -15.88 -4.54 7.61
CA GLN A 208 -14.80 -4.48 6.61
C GLN A 208 -14.89 -3.21 5.76
N ILE A 209 -16.09 -2.78 5.37
CA ILE A 209 -16.27 -1.52 4.62
C ILE A 209 -15.86 -0.30 5.46
N GLU A 210 -16.23 -0.27 6.73
CA GLU A 210 -15.85 0.82 7.64
C GLU A 210 -14.35 0.86 7.88
N GLU A 211 -13.72 -0.29 8.06
CA GLU A 211 -12.27 -0.41 8.19
C GLU A 211 -11.56 0.00 6.90
N MET A 212 -12.04 -0.46 5.73
CA MET A 212 -11.51 -0.06 4.44
C MET A 212 -11.60 1.47 4.24
N TYR A 213 -12.73 2.08 4.61
CA TYR A 213 -12.88 3.54 4.58
C TYR A 213 -11.91 4.23 5.52
N HIS A 214 -11.75 3.72 6.74
CA HIS A 214 -10.78 4.25 7.69
C HIS A 214 -9.38 4.27 7.08
N VAL A 215 -8.88 3.14 6.62
CA VAL A 215 -7.53 3.00 6.04
C VAL A 215 -7.32 3.90 4.81
N MET A 216 -8.29 3.91 3.90
CA MET A 216 -8.11 4.60 2.62
C MET A 216 -8.35 6.11 2.68
N ALA A 217 -9.25 6.58 3.57
CA ALA A 217 -9.68 7.97 3.58
C ALA A 217 -9.17 8.78 4.78
N ILE A 218 -9.22 8.23 5.99
CA ILE A 218 -9.03 9.00 7.23
C ILE A 218 -7.85 8.56 8.10
N ALA A 219 -7.31 7.36 7.89
CA ALA A 219 -6.21 6.84 8.70
C ALA A 219 -5.02 7.79 8.77
N ASN A 220 -4.42 7.85 9.93
CA ASN A 220 -3.18 8.57 10.18
C ASN A 220 -2.01 7.91 9.45
N TYR A 221 -0.86 8.57 9.49
CA TYR A 221 0.37 8.08 8.89
C TYR A 221 0.77 6.70 9.43
N GLU A 222 0.71 6.53 10.74
CA GLU A 222 1.12 5.32 11.46
C GLU A 222 0.24 4.12 11.15
N ASP A 223 -1.06 4.34 10.97
CA ASP A 223 -2.02 3.29 10.60
C ASP A 223 -1.85 2.83 9.14
N ARG A 224 -1.36 3.72 8.28
CA ARG A 224 -1.17 3.44 6.84
C ARG A 224 0.15 2.78 6.52
N PHE A 225 1.19 3.11 7.29
CA PHE A 225 2.56 2.66 7.04
C PHE A 225 3.11 1.95 8.26
N VAL A 226 2.76 0.68 8.38
CA VAL A 226 3.24 -0.20 9.47
C VAL A 226 4.50 -0.89 9.00
N ILE A 227 5.65 -0.28 9.31
CA ILE A 227 6.97 -0.76 8.89
C ILE A 227 7.85 -0.87 10.15
N PRO A 228 8.25 -2.09 10.54
CA PRO A 228 9.13 -2.27 11.68
C PRO A 228 10.55 -1.82 11.34
N THR A 229 11.27 -1.36 12.33
CA THR A 229 12.69 -1.07 12.22
C THR A 229 13.49 -2.36 12.37
N GLY A 230 14.40 -2.65 11.45
CA GLY A 230 15.28 -3.83 11.53
C GLY A 230 16.56 -3.53 12.30
N HIS A 231 17.18 -2.40 12.02
CA HIS A 231 18.42 -1.92 12.63
C HIS A 231 18.26 -0.44 12.97
N ARG A 232 17.47 -0.18 14.02
CA ARG A 232 17.00 1.19 14.29
C ARG A 232 18.13 2.20 14.49
N GLU A 233 19.13 1.85 15.26
CA GLU A 233 20.26 2.75 15.56
C GLU A 233 21.07 3.05 14.30
N ASP A 234 21.49 2.03 13.57
CA ASP A 234 22.23 2.17 12.32
C ASP A 234 21.41 2.90 11.24
N ALA A 235 20.09 2.68 11.22
CA ALA A 235 19.20 3.30 10.28
C ALA A 235 18.94 4.78 10.59
N GLU A 236 18.84 5.16 11.85
CA GLU A 236 18.74 6.55 12.29
C GLU A 236 20.02 7.31 11.95
N ASP A 237 21.18 6.74 12.22
CA ASP A 237 22.47 7.33 11.88
C ASP A 237 22.62 7.53 10.36
N MET A 238 22.31 6.51 9.56
CA MET A 238 22.30 6.61 8.09
C MET A 238 21.29 7.63 7.57
N TYR A 239 20.15 7.75 8.24
CA TYR A 239 19.11 8.70 7.88
C TYR A 239 19.59 10.14 8.12
N ASP A 240 20.18 10.41 9.26
CA ASP A 240 20.71 11.71 9.65
C ASP A 240 21.90 12.12 8.79
N GLU A 241 22.85 11.20 8.54
CA GLU A 241 24.02 11.43 7.70
C GLU A 241 23.67 11.68 6.22
N ARG A 242 22.64 11.04 5.70
CA ARG A 242 22.29 11.06 4.27
C ARG A 242 21.10 11.93 3.91
N GLY A 243 20.58 12.72 4.84
CA GLY A 243 19.52 13.67 4.59
C GLY A 243 18.15 13.02 4.35
N GLY A 244 17.88 11.87 4.94
CA GLY A 244 16.56 11.25 4.99
C GLY A 244 16.08 10.56 3.72
N CYS A 245 16.77 10.68 2.61
CA CYS A 245 16.42 10.01 1.34
C CYS A 245 17.42 8.93 0.92
N GLY A 246 18.49 8.71 1.70
CA GLY A 246 19.53 7.74 1.39
C GLY A 246 20.48 8.14 0.28
N PHE A 247 20.41 9.37 -0.20
CA PHE A 247 21.33 9.93 -1.19
C PHE A 247 22.32 10.88 -0.53
N SER A 248 23.59 10.62 -0.72
CA SER A 248 24.67 11.57 -0.43
C SER A 248 24.81 12.50 -1.65
N PHE A 249 24.13 13.61 -1.65
CA PHE A 249 24.41 14.67 -2.62
C PHE A 249 25.61 15.45 -2.09
N GLY A 250 26.83 15.16 -2.50
CA GLY A 250 28.04 15.94 -2.15
C GLY A 250 27.74 17.24 -1.36
N ASN A 251 28.55 18.06 -0.95
CA ASN A 251 28.38 19.19 -0.01
C ASN A 251 27.01 19.94 0.04
N GLY A 252 25.99 19.49 -0.67
CA GLY A 252 24.69 20.14 -0.78
C GLY A 252 23.58 19.62 0.15
N CYS A 253 23.60 18.35 0.52
CA CYS A 253 22.58 17.81 1.45
C CYS A 253 23.13 17.51 2.84
N SER A 254 24.42 17.34 2.98
CA SER A 254 25.11 17.23 4.27
C SER A 254 25.58 18.58 4.80
N GLY A 255 25.07 19.67 4.26
CA GLY A 255 25.36 21.01 4.70
C GLY A 255 24.98 21.20 6.16
N GLY A 256 25.82 20.74 7.02
CA GLY A 256 26.02 21.11 8.41
C GLY A 256 24.79 21.58 9.17
N THR A 257 24.64 21.15 10.38
CA THR A 257 24.08 21.92 11.50
C THR A 257 22.80 22.73 11.29
N SER A 258 22.02 22.48 10.25
CA SER A 258 20.69 23.07 10.15
C SER A 258 19.66 22.06 10.65
N ASP A 259 18.96 22.41 11.70
CA ASP A 259 17.80 21.69 12.24
C ASP A 259 16.61 21.59 11.25
N ALA A 260 16.86 21.78 9.97
CA ALA A 260 15.84 21.74 8.92
C ALA A 260 16.22 20.71 7.87
N ASN A 261 15.28 19.83 7.53
CA ASN A 261 15.39 18.94 6.37
C ASN A 261 15.26 19.74 5.05
N LEU A 262 15.46 19.07 3.93
CA LEU A 262 15.41 19.65 2.58
C LEU A 262 14.13 20.48 2.28
N PHE A 263 13.07 20.30 3.05
CA PHE A 263 11.78 20.99 2.91
C PHE A 263 11.53 22.01 4.04
N GLY A 264 12.55 22.35 4.83
CA GLY A 264 12.43 23.36 5.87
C GLY A 264 11.61 22.94 7.10
N ALA A 265 11.22 21.70 7.19
CA ALA A 265 10.61 21.20 8.41
C ALA A 265 11.64 21.04 9.52
N PRO A 266 11.33 21.39 10.78
CA PRO A 266 12.25 21.19 11.88
C PRO A 266 12.58 19.70 12.02
N ALA A 267 13.84 19.39 12.34
CA ALA A 267 14.26 18.02 12.65
C ALA A 267 13.29 17.44 13.69
N ARG A 268 12.78 16.23 13.43
CA ARG A 268 11.90 15.56 14.40
C ARG A 268 12.65 15.45 15.73
N LYS A 269 12.08 15.99 16.78
CA LYS A 269 12.55 15.70 18.14
C LYS A 269 12.58 14.17 18.27
N LYS A 270 13.70 13.63 18.77
CA LYS A 270 13.81 12.19 19.10
C LYS A 270 12.52 11.78 19.82
N LEU A 271 11.83 10.80 19.29
CA LEU A 271 10.69 10.20 19.98
C LEU A 271 11.24 9.67 21.32
N GLN A 272 10.81 10.29 22.40
CA GLN A 272 11.11 9.80 23.75
C GLN A 272 10.52 8.38 23.83
N THR A 273 11.37 7.42 24.14
CA THR A 273 10.91 6.07 24.40
C THR A 273 9.99 6.09 25.64
N PRO A 274 8.96 5.23 25.71
CA PRO A 274 8.02 5.20 26.85
C PRO A 274 8.67 4.98 28.23
N SER A 275 9.96 4.62 28.29
CA SER A 275 10.75 4.43 29.52
C SER A 275 11.27 5.75 30.14
N GLU A 276 11.08 6.89 29.49
CA GLU A 276 11.54 8.19 30.02
C GLU A 276 10.38 9.04 30.62
N VAL A 277 9.18 8.45 30.73
CA VAL A 277 7.97 9.10 31.30
C VAL A 277 7.55 8.39 32.60
N PHE A 278 8.51 8.11 33.49
CA PHE A 278 8.23 7.80 34.89
C PHE A 278 9.33 8.35 35.79
#